data_877decb4e60740e767b60017526c40d6
#
_entry.id   877decb4e60740e767b60017526c40d6
#
_cell.length_a   1.000
_cell.length_b   1.000
_cell.length_c   1.000
_cell.angle_alpha   90.00
_cell.angle_beta   90.00
_cell.angle_gamma   90.00
#
_symmetry.space_group_name_H-M   'P 1'
#
loop_
_entity.id
_entity.type
_entity.pdbx_description
1 polymer ?
#
loop_
_entity_poly.entity_id
_entity_poly.type
_entity_poly.pdbx_seq_one_letter_code
_entity_poly.pdbx_strand_id
1 'polypeptide(L)'
;LHKAIRRQRQMCIRDSFNGYLASLQQELASVDIDIVLKSVYYMDMYNDIAGKSADEYKAYVLERLPSIRKEIAQSPYSNACKELLNIQVDLAATGKIAMTERELKSAYITVNKLNKEQTDDYFYNTRIDIPTGYYDILKEFTSINTLKALYGKYYASTIYLISFLPNSLDVLKETLGTGQGPLFDNIKFNKLYQSIKDFTPLTTEQNAELKTFSSPAYAEMLTQTNKEIIKKIELNKRKTGFTVNETGQVSNEDLFPSIISKFRGHTLLVDFWATWCGPCRTANKAITPMKEELKDKDIIYLYITGETSPKGTWENMITDIHGEHFRVTNEQWSFLMSSFNIRGVPTYFVVDPEGNITFKQTGFPGVDTMKKELMKALNK
;
A
#
# COMPACT_ATOMS: atom_id res chain seq x y z
N LEU A 1 -21.30 -11.63 -10.46
CA LEU A 1 -20.31 -12.47 -11.17
C LEU A 1 -18.96 -12.50 -10.41
N HIS A 2 -18.36 -11.38 -10.06
CA HIS A 2 -17.05 -11.32 -9.36
C HIS A 2 -17.03 -11.98 -7.97
N LYS A 3 -18.12 -11.92 -7.19
CA LYS A 3 -18.23 -12.65 -5.91
C LYS A 3 -18.35 -14.17 -6.13
N ALA A 4 -19.03 -14.60 -7.19
CA ALA A 4 -19.15 -16.01 -7.53
C ALA A 4 -17.81 -16.57 -8.02
N ILE A 5 -17.06 -15.83 -8.86
CA ILE A 5 -15.74 -16.22 -9.35
C ILE A 5 -14.72 -16.25 -8.21
N ARG A 6 -14.75 -15.33 -7.24
CA ARG A 6 -13.92 -15.40 -6.03
C ARG A 6 -14.25 -16.61 -5.16
N ARG A 7 -15.55 -16.91 -4.95
CA ARG A 7 -15.97 -18.12 -4.22
C ARG A 7 -15.57 -19.39 -4.97
N GLN A 8 -15.72 -19.43 -6.28
CA GLN A 8 -15.33 -20.57 -7.10
C GLN A 8 -13.81 -20.79 -7.13
N ARG A 9 -13.00 -19.72 -7.20
CA ARG A 9 -11.53 -19.79 -7.04
C ARG A 9 -11.13 -20.23 -5.63
N GLN A 10 -11.80 -19.75 -4.58
CA GLN A 10 -11.55 -20.21 -3.21
C GLN A 10 -11.99 -21.67 -3.01
N MET A 11 -13.08 -22.12 -3.63
CA MET A 11 -13.52 -23.52 -3.61
C MET A 11 -12.54 -24.39 -4.41
N CYS A 12 -12.14 -24.01 -5.62
CA CYS A 12 -11.14 -24.76 -6.41
C CYS A 12 -9.78 -24.87 -5.72
N ILE A 13 -9.36 -23.86 -4.96
CA ILE A 13 -8.13 -23.91 -4.14
C ILE A 13 -8.33 -24.87 -2.95
N ARG A 14 -9.53 -24.94 -2.35
CA ARG A 14 -9.84 -25.89 -1.26
C ARG A 14 -9.85 -27.35 -1.71
N ASP A 15 -10.29 -27.61 -2.94
CA ASP A 15 -10.50 -28.98 -3.44
C ASP A 15 -9.29 -29.57 -4.18
N SER A 16 -8.24 -28.80 -4.42
CA SER A 16 -7.09 -29.18 -5.23
C SER A 16 -5.73 -29.18 -4.51
N PHE A 17 -5.71 -29.33 -3.19
CA PHE A 17 -4.47 -29.57 -2.49
C PHE A 17 -3.97 -31.00 -2.79
N ASN A 18 -3.28 -31.14 -3.91
CA ASN A 18 -2.58 -32.38 -4.27
C ASN A 18 -1.10 -32.20 -4.00
N GLY A 19 -0.51 -33.05 -3.17
CA GLY A 19 0.91 -33.02 -2.89
C GLY A 19 1.25 -33.33 -1.43
N TYR A 20 2.53 -33.37 -1.14
CA TYR A 20 3.10 -33.73 0.17
C TYR A 20 2.56 -32.90 1.36
N LEU A 21 2.17 -31.65 1.11
CA LEU A 21 1.63 -30.75 2.14
C LEU A 21 0.09 -30.62 2.11
N ALA A 22 -0.61 -31.39 1.28
CA ALA A 22 -2.05 -31.25 1.09
C ALA A 22 -2.83 -31.41 2.40
N SER A 23 -2.53 -32.43 3.18
CA SER A 23 -3.18 -32.71 4.48
C SER A 23 -2.94 -31.57 5.48
N LEU A 24 -1.72 -31.04 5.56
CA LEU A 24 -1.37 -29.94 6.45
C LEU A 24 -2.07 -28.65 6.05
N GLN A 25 -2.20 -28.38 4.75
CA GLN A 25 -2.92 -27.21 4.25
C GLN A 25 -4.43 -27.29 4.52
N GLN A 26 -5.01 -28.50 4.38
CA GLN A 26 -6.42 -28.75 4.75
C GLN A 26 -6.63 -28.56 6.26
N GLU A 27 -5.70 -29.07 7.06
CA GLU A 27 -5.74 -28.92 8.52
C GLU A 27 -5.66 -27.44 8.92
N LEU A 28 -4.69 -26.69 8.38
CA LEU A 28 -4.54 -25.24 8.61
C LEU A 28 -5.78 -24.44 8.16
N ALA A 29 -6.45 -24.87 7.08
CA ALA A 29 -7.69 -24.25 6.63
C ALA A 29 -8.87 -24.51 7.55
N SER A 30 -8.81 -25.58 8.37
CA SER A 30 -9.82 -25.95 9.36
C SER A 30 -9.56 -25.39 10.76
N VAL A 31 -8.38 -24.80 10.98
CA VAL A 31 -8.04 -24.19 12.28
C VAL A 31 -9.03 -23.10 12.62
N ASP A 32 -9.56 -23.16 13.83
CA ASP A 32 -10.37 -22.08 14.36
C ASP A 32 -9.53 -20.78 14.37
N ILE A 33 -9.99 -19.86 13.55
CA ILE A 33 -9.28 -18.58 13.36
C ILE A 33 -9.25 -17.78 14.66
N ASP A 34 -10.15 -18.05 15.61
CA ASP A 34 -10.18 -17.38 16.90
C ASP A 34 -8.96 -17.71 17.76
N ILE A 35 -8.37 -18.90 17.63
CA ILE A 35 -7.10 -19.22 18.29
C ILE A 35 -5.98 -18.32 17.79
N VAL A 36 -5.98 -18.02 16.49
CA VAL A 36 -4.97 -17.18 15.87
C VAL A 36 -5.31 -15.70 16.01
N LEU A 37 -6.59 -15.33 15.92
CA LEU A 37 -7.06 -13.94 16.03
C LEU A 37 -6.97 -13.42 17.48
N LYS A 38 -7.18 -14.24 18.48
CA LYS A 38 -6.94 -13.87 19.90
C LYS A 38 -5.49 -13.44 20.14
N SER A 39 -4.54 -13.87 19.30
CA SER A 39 -3.15 -13.46 19.38
C SER A 39 -2.83 -12.16 18.64
N VAL A 40 -3.59 -11.79 17.60
CA VAL A 40 -3.17 -10.76 16.63
C VAL A 40 -4.12 -9.56 16.53
N TYR A 41 -5.43 -9.76 16.67
CA TYR A 41 -6.44 -8.73 16.40
C TYR A 41 -7.44 -8.60 17.54
N TYR A 42 -7.02 -8.03 18.66
CA TYR A 42 -7.96 -7.60 19.69
C TYR A 42 -8.43 -6.18 19.39
N MET A 43 -9.65 -6.03 18.90
CA MET A 43 -10.26 -4.71 18.67
C MET A 43 -10.44 -3.92 19.98
N ASP A 44 -10.60 -4.60 21.12
CA ASP A 44 -10.69 -3.98 22.45
C ASP A 44 -9.32 -3.57 23.04
N MET A 45 -8.22 -3.93 22.38
CA MET A 45 -6.86 -3.69 22.85
C MET A 45 -6.56 -2.20 23.10
N TYR A 46 -7.16 -1.29 22.35
CA TYR A 46 -6.87 0.13 22.46
C TYR A 46 -7.22 0.71 23.82
N ASN A 47 -8.31 0.25 24.44
CA ASN A 47 -8.65 0.66 25.80
C ASN A 47 -7.60 0.18 26.82
N ASP A 48 -7.02 -0.99 26.59
CA ASP A 48 -6.02 -1.58 27.51
C ASP A 48 -4.66 -0.94 27.38
N ILE A 49 -4.32 -0.39 26.20
CA ILE A 49 -2.95 0.09 25.92
C ILE A 49 -2.84 1.61 25.80
N ALA A 50 -3.94 2.34 25.72
CA ALA A 50 -3.91 3.80 25.63
C ALA A 50 -3.19 4.41 26.85
N GLY A 51 -2.14 5.20 26.57
CA GLY A 51 -1.34 5.84 27.61
C GLY A 51 -0.25 4.97 28.24
N LYS A 52 -0.08 3.71 27.82
CA LYS A 52 1.05 2.87 28.27
C LYS A 52 2.38 3.35 27.67
N SER A 53 3.45 3.11 28.40
CA SER A 53 4.82 3.19 27.87
C SER A 53 5.10 2.04 26.89
N ALA A 54 6.21 2.14 26.15
CA ALA A 54 6.64 1.07 25.26
C ALA A 54 6.88 -0.26 26.02
N ASP A 55 7.54 -0.22 27.18
CA ASP A 55 7.79 -1.43 27.97
C ASP A 55 6.51 -2.05 28.55
N GLU A 56 5.57 -1.24 29.02
CA GLU A 56 4.26 -1.74 29.45
C GLU A 56 3.47 -2.37 28.29
N TYR A 57 3.56 -1.80 27.09
CA TYR A 57 2.96 -2.39 25.91
C TYR A 57 3.64 -3.72 25.52
N LYS A 58 4.98 -3.76 25.55
CA LYS A 58 5.74 -5.00 25.31
C LYS A 58 5.32 -6.09 26.30
N ALA A 59 5.27 -5.77 27.59
CA ALA A 59 4.80 -6.70 28.61
C ALA A 59 3.38 -7.20 28.32
N TYR A 60 2.46 -6.30 27.98
CA TYR A 60 1.07 -6.63 27.60
C TYR A 60 1.00 -7.62 26.42
N VAL A 61 1.88 -7.47 25.41
CA VAL A 61 1.94 -8.43 24.28
C VAL A 61 2.47 -9.79 24.74
N LEU A 62 3.55 -9.79 25.53
CA LEU A 62 4.28 -11.01 25.90
C LEU A 62 3.52 -11.88 26.92
N GLU A 63 2.85 -11.29 27.90
CA GLU A 63 2.15 -12.02 28.97
C GLU A 63 1.00 -12.92 28.43
N ARG A 64 0.52 -12.66 27.23
CA ARG A 64 -0.54 -13.43 26.58
C ARG A 64 -0.03 -14.66 25.85
N LEU A 65 1.24 -14.66 25.43
CA LEU A 65 1.80 -15.73 24.59
C LEU A 65 1.76 -17.11 25.26
N PRO A 66 2.04 -17.27 26.58
CA PRO A 66 1.98 -18.58 27.23
C PRO A 66 0.59 -19.22 27.19
N SER A 67 -0.48 -18.45 27.38
CA SER A 67 -1.84 -18.98 27.34
C SER A 67 -2.23 -19.44 25.93
N ILE A 68 -1.87 -18.68 24.90
CA ILE A 68 -2.11 -19.01 23.51
C ILE A 68 -1.34 -20.29 23.13
N ARG A 69 -0.06 -20.39 23.48
CA ARG A 69 0.76 -21.58 23.23
C ARG A 69 0.21 -22.82 23.95
N LYS A 70 -0.31 -22.66 25.15
CA LYS A 70 -0.99 -23.75 25.89
C LYS A 70 -2.25 -24.20 25.15
N GLU A 71 -3.06 -23.29 24.65
CA GLU A 71 -4.27 -23.59 23.88
C GLU A 71 -3.91 -24.34 22.59
N ILE A 72 -2.87 -23.89 21.85
CA ILE A 72 -2.34 -24.59 20.68
C ILE A 72 -1.86 -26.00 21.05
N ALA A 73 -1.12 -26.16 22.15
CA ALA A 73 -0.62 -27.47 22.59
C ALA A 73 -1.74 -28.46 22.92
N GLN A 74 -2.84 -27.98 23.49
CA GLN A 74 -4.01 -28.78 23.87
C GLN A 74 -4.99 -29.02 22.71
N SER A 75 -4.83 -28.34 21.58
CA SER A 75 -5.70 -28.50 20.41
C SER A 75 -5.57 -29.87 19.76
N PRO A 76 -6.58 -30.35 19.01
CA PRO A 76 -6.56 -31.66 18.36
C PRO A 76 -5.70 -31.73 17.12
N TYR A 77 -5.00 -30.66 16.76
CA TYR A 77 -4.22 -30.56 15.52
C TYR A 77 -2.93 -31.38 15.58
N SER A 78 -2.44 -31.75 14.39
CA SER A 78 -1.15 -32.45 14.24
C SER A 78 0.03 -31.62 14.77
N ASN A 79 1.13 -32.28 15.11
CA ASN A 79 2.34 -31.58 15.57
C ASN A 79 2.87 -30.57 14.53
N ALA A 80 2.78 -30.92 13.24
CA ALA A 80 3.17 -30.00 12.16
C ALA A 80 2.28 -28.75 12.12
N CYS A 81 0.97 -28.90 12.29
CA CYS A 81 0.04 -27.79 12.38
C CYS A 81 0.31 -26.92 13.62
N LYS A 82 0.50 -27.54 14.80
CA LYS A 82 0.86 -26.83 16.04
C LYS A 82 2.15 -26.04 15.93
N GLU A 83 3.17 -26.59 15.24
CA GLU A 83 4.41 -25.90 14.97
C GLU A 83 4.17 -24.64 14.13
N LEU A 84 3.42 -24.75 13.02
CA LEU A 84 3.10 -23.60 12.17
C LEU A 84 2.23 -22.56 12.90
N LEU A 85 1.31 -22.98 13.77
CA LEU A 85 0.54 -22.06 14.61
C LEU A 85 1.43 -21.29 15.59
N ASN A 86 2.40 -21.95 16.22
CA ASN A 86 3.36 -21.26 17.08
C ASN A 86 4.24 -20.27 16.30
N ILE A 87 4.67 -20.61 15.08
CA ILE A 87 5.38 -19.68 14.20
C ILE A 87 4.50 -18.45 13.88
N GLN A 88 3.20 -18.66 13.66
CA GLN A 88 2.27 -17.53 13.44
C GLN A 88 2.15 -16.64 14.67
N VAL A 89 2.15 -17.22 15.88
CA VAL A 89 2.20 -16.45 17.14
C VAL A 89 3.45 -15.60 17.22
N ASP A 90 4.62 -16.17 16.89
CA ASP A 90 5.89 -15.44 16.87
C ASP A 90 5.89 -14.30 15.85
N LEU A 91 5.39 -14.56 14.64
CA LEU A 91 5.23 -13.54 13.60
C LEU A 91 4.30 -12.40 14.06
N ALA A 92 3.19 -12.76 14.69
CA ALA A 92 2.23 -11.79 15.20
C ALA A 92 2.83 -10.91 16.32
N ALA A 93 3.48 -11.53 17.29
CA ALA A 93 4.15 -10.83 18.37
C ALA A 93 5.25 -9.90 17.84
N THR A 94 6.06 -10.38 16.90
CA THR A 94 7.09 -9.58 16.22
C THR A 94 6.48 -8.36 15.53
N GLY A 95 5.40 -8.55 14.77
CA GLY A 95 4.70 -7.44 14.09
C GLY A 95 4.15 -6.41 15.07
N LYS A 96 3.57 -6.85 16.19
CA LYS A 96 3.06 -5.95 17.25
C LYS A 96 4.19 -5.16 17.90
N ILE A 97 5.29 -5.80 18.25
CA ILE A 97 6.46 -5.14 18.86
C ILE A 97 7.10 -4.17 17.85
N ALA A 98 7.19 -4.54 16.57
CA ALA A 98 7.69 -3.66 15.52
C ALA A 98 6.85 -2.38 15.36
N MET A 99 5.56 -2.46 15.65
CA MET A 99 4.61 -1.34 15.46
C MET A 99 4.25 -0.60 16.76
N THR A 100 5.01 -0.79 17.84
CA THR A 100 4.71 -0.23 19.16
C THR A 100 4.33 1.25 19.13
N GLU A 101 5.15 2.10 18.54
CA GLU A 101 4.86 3.55 18.47
C GLU A 101 3.52 3.82 17.81
N ARG A 102 3.25 3.18 16.67
CA ARG A 102 2.01 3.36 15.94
C ARG A 102 0.79 2.83 16.69
N GLU A 103 0.91 1.66 17.33
CA GLU A 103 -0.18 1.05 18.09
C GLU A 103 -0.56 1.91 19.28
N LEU A 104 0.43 2.40 20.05
CA LEU A 104 0.20 3.29 21.20
C LEU A 104 -0.42 4.62 20.78
N LYS A 105 0.06 5.24 19.70
CA LYS A 105 -0.53 6.45 19.13
C LYS A 105 -1.97 6.22 18.68
N SER A 106 -2.22 5.14 17.94
CA SER A 106 -3.56 4.81 17.47
C SER A 106 -4.53 4.55 18.61
N ALA A 107 -4.09 3.88 19.66
CA ALA A 107 -4.88 3.64 20.86
C ALA A 107 -5.25 4.96 21.55
N TYR A 108 -4.28 5.84 21.79
CA TYR A 108 -4.52 7.15 22.40
C TYR A 108 -5.53 7.98 21.58
N ILE A 109 -5.33 8.08 20.28
CA ILE A 109 -6.22 8.81 19.37
C ILE A 109 -7.65 8.27 19.45
N THR A 110 -7.79 6.94 19.40
CA THR A 110 -9.10 6.27 19.38
C THR A 110 -9.85 6.43 20.70
N VAL A 111 -9.17 6.19 21.82
CA VAL A 111 -9.78 6.24 23.16
C VAL A 111 -10.17 7.67 23.52
N ASN A 112 -9.34 8.65 23.17
CA ASN A 112 -9.61 10.05 23.43
C ASN A 112 -10.51 10.72 22.36
N LYS A 113 -10.93 9.98 21.32
CA LYS A 113 -11.83 10.46 20.27
C LYS A 113 -11.35 11.77 19.62
N LEU A 114 -10.05 11.85 19.34
CA LEU A 114 -9.45 13.05 18.76
C LEU A 114 -10.10 13.38 17.40
N ASN A 115 -10.37 14.65 17.13
CA ASN A 115 -10.79 15.09 15.82
C ASN A 115 -9.63 15.01 14.80
N LYS A 116 -9.87 15.33 13.53
CA LYS A 116 -8.86 15.16 12.47
C LYS A 116 -7.59 15.98 12.74
N GLU A 117 -7.72 17.26 13.10
CA GLU A 117 -6.60 18.16 13.35
C GLU A 117 -5.76 17.67 14.54
N GLN A 118 -6.41 17.33 15.66
CA GLN A 118 -5.78 16.77 16.85
C GLN A 118 -5.11 15.42 16.55
N THR A 119 -5.72 14.58 15.69
CA THR A 119 -5.15 13.30 15.27
C THR A 119 -3.87 13.51 14.48
N ASP A 120 -3.88 14.41 13.49
CA ASP A 120 -2.72 14.72 12.67
C ASP A 120 -1.61 15.31 13.53
N ASP A 121 -1.92 16.28 14.40
CA ASP A 121 -0.95 16.88 15.33
C ASP A 121 -0.33 15.81 16.25
N TYR A 122 -1.15 15.02 16.93
CA TYR A 122 -0.66 14.00 17.86
C TYR A 122 0.17 12.95 17.14
N PHE A 123 -0.26 12.49 15.97
CA PHE A 123 0.41 11.41 15.23
C PHE A 123 1.80 11.83 14.72
N TYR A 124 1.95 13.05 14.24
CA TYR A 124 3.19 13.53 13.65
C TYR A 124 4.14 14.19 14.68
N ASN A 125 3.61 14.85 15.71
CA ASN A 125 4.40 15.65 16.63
C ASN A 125 4.70 14.96 17.96
N THR A 126 3.92 13.93 18.37
CA THR A 126 4.21 13.14 19.56
C THR A 126 5.19 12.02 19.23
N ARG A 127 6.21 11.82 20.05
CA ARG A 127 7.11 10.67 19.99
C ARG A 127 6.87 9.78 21.18
N ILE A 128 6.84 8.48 20.94
CA ILE A 128 6.85 7.45 21.99
C ILE A 128 8.33 7.10 22.23
N ASP A 129 8.75 7.18 23.49
CA ASP A 129 10.10 6.78 23.86
C ASP A 129 10.24 5.25 23.77
N ILE A 130 11.14 4.80 22.91
CA ILE A 130 11.49 3.39 22.73
C ILE A 130 12.84 3.14 23.38
N PRO A 131 12.91 2.42 24.52
CA PRO A 131 14.15 2.20 25.25
C PRO A 131 15.21 1.47 24.42
N THR A 132 16.48 1.72 24.72
CA THR A 132 17.59 0.94 24.17
C THR A 132 17.41 -0.55 24.50
N GLY A 133 17.64 -1.44 23.53
CA GLY A 133 17.43 -2.89 23.71
C GLY A 133 15.95 -3.32 23.71
N TYR A 134 15.03 -2.42 23.40
CA TYR A 134 13.59 -2.72 23.34
C TYR A 134 13.29 -3.95 22.48
N TYR A 135 13.94 -4.07 21.33
CA TYR A 135 13.75 -5.13 20.36
C TYR A 135 14.52 -6.42 20.66
N ASP A 136 15.29 -6.48 21.75
CA ASP A 136 16.08 -7.67 22.11
C ASP A 136 15.24 -8.92 22.33
N ILE A 137 13.97 -8.74 22.70
CA ILE A 137 13.01 -9.84 22.85
C ILE A 137 12.82 -10.65 21.56
N LEU A 138 13.08 -10.06 20.41
CA LEU A 138 12.97 -10.78 19.13
C LEU A 138 13.98 -11.94 19.01
N LYS A 139 15.01 -11.98 19.86
CA LYS A 139 15.94 -13.13 19.98
C LYS A 139 15.21 -14.42 20.36
N GLU A 140 14.08 -14.32 21.03
CA GLU A 140 13.27 -15.48 21.43
C GLU A 140 12.39 -16.00 20.30
N PHE A 141 12.18 -15.22 19.24
CA PHE A 141 11.31 -15.56 18.10
C PHE A 141 12.10 -16.06 16.89
N THR A 142 13.10 -16.92 17.09
CA THR A 142 13.99 -17.42 16.02
C THR A 142 13.26 -18.14 14.90
N SER A 143 12.06 -18.67 15.17
CA SER A 143 11.21 -19.35 14.20
C SER A 143 10.81 -18.48 13.02
N ILE A 144 10.76 -17.14 13.18
CA ILE A 144 10.40 -16.19 12.11
C ILE A 144 11.41 -16.16 10.96
N ASN A 145 12.66 -16.57 11.19
CA ASN A 145 13.71 -16.66 10.17
C ASN A 145 13.90 -18.09 9.63
N THR A 146 12.82 -18.82 9.45
CA THR A 146 12.82 -20.18 8.93
C THR A 146 11.99 -20.30 7.65
N LEU A 147 12.28 -21.32 6.80
CA LEU A 147 11.43 -21.60 5.63
C LEU A 147 9.98 -21.92 6.02
N LYS A 148 9.75 -22.50 7.19
CA LYS A 148 8.39 -22.79 7.69
C LYS A 148 7.58 -21.50 7.93
N ALA A 149 8.24 -20.40 8.30
CA ALA A 149 7.57 -19.12 8.49
C ALA A 149 6.87 -18.61 7.21
N LEU A 150 7.41 -18.95 6.02
CA LEU A 150 6.81 -18.58 4.72
C LEU A 150 5.39 -19.13 4.54
N TYR A 151 5.04 -20.22 5.21
CA TYR A 151 3.70 -20.79 5.20
C TYR A 151 2.73 -20.10 6.16
N GLY A 152 3.23 -19.22 7.01
CA GLY A 152 2.42 -18.46 7.96
C GLY A 152 1.51 -17.46 7.25
N LYS A 153 0.21 -17.51 7.56
CA LYS A 153 -0.81 -16.60 6.99
C LYS A 153 -0.42 -15.11 7.15
N TYR A 154 0.28 -14.77 8.22
CA TYR A 154 0.66 -13.41 8.55
C TYR A 154 2.09 -13.04 8.17
N TYR A 155 2.84 -13.95 7.55
CA TYR A 155 4.26 -13.72 7.21
C TYR A 155 4.46 -12.45 6.39
N ALA A 156 3.73 -12.31 5.29
CA ALA A 156 3.86 -11.14 4.42
C ALA A 156 3.50 -9.81 5.12
N SER A 157 2.46 -9.82 5.96
CA SER A 157 2.10 -8.63 6.75
C SER A 157 3.13 -8.32 7.82
N THR A 158 3.69 -9.31 8.49
CA THR A 158 4.76 -9.12 9.48
C THR A 158 6.01 -8.55 8.83
N ILE A 159 6.44 -9.08 7.67
CA ILE A 159 7.56 -8.52 6.91
C ILE A 159 7.31 -7.06 6.55
N TYR A 160 6.10 -6.73 6.10
CA TYR A 160 5.71 -5.35 5.81
C TYR A 160 5.80 -4.47 7.07
N LEU A 161 5.30 -4.93 8.22
CA LEU A 161 5.35 -4.19 9.48
C LEU A 161 6.79 -3.98 9.98
N ILE A 162 7.63 -5.01 9.90
CA ILE A 162 9.05 -4.93 10.27
C ILE A 162 9.79 -3.90 9.40
N SER A 163 9.41 -3.73 8.13
CA SER A 163 10.06 -2.77 7.24
C SER A 163 9.90 -1.31 7.67
N PHE A 164 8.96 -1.00 8.56
CA PHE A 164 8.80 0.32 9.18
C PHE A 164 9.73 0.56 10.36
N LEU A 165 10.39 -0.46 10.90
CA LEU A 165 11.40 -0.24 11.94
C LEU A 165 12.55 0.60 11.37
N PRO A 166 12.98 1.66 12.06
CA PRO A 166 14.19 2.37 11.71
C PRO A 166 15.38 1.38 11.65
N ASN A 167 16.13 1.39 10.54
CA ASN A 167 17.25 0.47 10.33
C ASN A 167 16.90 -1.02 10.56
N SER A 168 15.73 -1.43 10.10
CA SER A 168 15.13 -2.75 10.39
C SER A 168 16.07 -3.93 10.16
N LEU A 169 16.89 -3.91 9.11
CA LEU A 169 17.85 -4.98 8.82
C LEU A 169 18.98 -5.04 9.85
N ASP A 170 19.48 -3.90 10.32
CA ASP A 170 20.55 -3.85 11.29
C ASP A 170 20.04 -4.26 12.67
N VAL A 171 18.88 -3.75 13.09
CA VAL A 171 18.20 -4.17 14.34
C VAL A 171 17.97 -5.68 14.34
N LEU A 172 17.43 -6.24 13.27
CA LEU A 172 17.20 -7.69 13.19
C LEU A 172 18.50 -8.49 13.17
N LYS A 173 19.54 -8.01 12.45
CA LYS A 173 20.85 -8.65 12.40
C LYS A 173 21.51 -8.74 13.77
N GLU A 174 21.51 -7.64 14.52
CA GLU A 174 22.02 -7.61 15.88
C GLU A 174 21.21 -8.51 16.81
N THR A 175 19.88 -8.41 16.69
CA THR A 175 18.96 -9.17 17.55
C THR A 175 19.00 -10.67 17.29
N LEU A 176 18.95 -11.11 16.03
CA LEU A 176 18.93 -12.53 15.66
C LEU A 176 20.34 -13.15 15.54
N GLY A 177 21.40 -12.35 15.69
CA GLY A 177 22.78 -12.80 15.56
C GLY A 177 23.17 -13.28 14.15
N THR A 178 22.36 -12.94 13.15
CA THR A 178 22.58 -13.31 11.74
C THR A 178 21.98 -12.25 10.81
N GLY A 179 22.58 -12.09 9.64
CA GLY A 179 22.04 -11.27 8.55
C GLY A 179 21.57 -12.08 7.35
N GLN A 180 21.40 -13.39 7.53
CA GLN A 180 21.04 -14.32 6.48
C GLN A 180 19.77 -15.12 6.82
N GLY A 181 19.14 -15.69 5.81
CA GLY A 181 17.97 -16.53 5.94
C GLY A 181 16.70 -15.93 5.33
N PRO A 182 15.60 -16.70 5.34
CA PRO A 182 14.36 -16.33 4.63
C PRO A 182 13.78 -14.99 5.02
N LEU A 183 13.86 -14.60 6.29
CA LEU A 183 13.38 -13.31 6.77
C LEU A 183 14.14 -12.16 6.09
N PHE A 184 15.47 -12.21 6.14
CA PHE A 184 16.34 -11.18 5.55
C PHE A 184 16.21 -11.12 4.03
N ASP A 185 16.13 -12.28 3.39
CA ASP A 185 15.90 -12.36 1.94
C ASP A 185 14.57 -11.69 1.56
N ASN A 186 13.50 -11.94 2.29
CA ASN A 186 12.20 -11.33 2.00
C ASN A 186 12.20 -9.83 2.21
N ILE A 187 12.81 -9.32 3.29
CA ILE A 187 12.88 -7.87 3.53
C ILE A 187 13.66 -7.18 2.40
N LYS A 188 14.84 -7.72 2.04
CA LYS A 188 15.65 -7.21 0.91
C LYS A 188 14.90 -7.30 -0.41
N PHE A 189 14.28 -8.47 -0.67
CA PHE A 189 13.49 -8.69 -1.87
C PHE A 189 12.36 -7.67 -2.00
N ASN A 190 11.55 -7.48 -0.97
CA ASN A 190 10.43 -6.54 -1.00
C ASN A 190 10.89 -5.11 -1.27
N LYS A 191 11.99 -4.67 -0.64
CA LYS A 191 12.56 -3.34 -0.86
C LYS A 191 12.98 -3.14 -2.32
N LEU A 192 13.74 -4.09 -2.88
CA LEU A 192 14.22 -4.01 -4.26
C LEU A 192 13.08 -4.18 -5.27
N TYR A 193 12.18 -5.13 -5.00
CA TYR A 193 11.02 -5.37 -5.85
C TYR A 193 10.09 -4.17 -5.93
N GLN A 194 9.85 -3.50 -4.78
CA GLN A 194 9.02 -2.29 -4.76
C GLN A 194 9.66 -1.17 -5.58
N SER A 195 10.98 -0.96 -5.46
CA SER A 195 11.71 0.01 -6.28
C SER A 195 11.50 -0.25 -7.78
N ILE A 196 11.67 -1.50 -8.21
CA ILE A 196 11.43 -1.89 -9.61
C ILE A 196 9.97 -1.63 -10.02
N LYS A 197 9.01 -1.98 -9.16
CA LYS A 197 7.57 -1.75 -9.40
C LYS A 197 7.23 -0.27 -9.54
N ASP A 198 8.00 0.59 -8.89
CA ASP A 198 7.89 2.04 -8.97
C ASP A 198 8.69 2.62 -10.16
N PHE A 199 8.95 1.79 -11.17
CA PHE A 199 9.71 2.15 -12.37
C PHE A 199 11.11 2.71 -12.08
N THR A 200 11.72 2.27 -11.00
CA THR A 200 13.10 2.60 -10.64
C THR A 200 13.97 1.35 -10.82
N PRO A 201 14.72 1.24 -11.94
CA PRO A 201 15.62 0.13 -12.15
C PRO A 201 16.68 0.02 -11.06
N LEU A 202 17.15 -1.21 -10.81
CA LEU A 202 18.19 -1.44 -9.82
C LEU A 202 19.49 -0.72 -10.20
N THR A 203 20.10 -0.07 -9.20
CA THR A 203 21.44 0.53 -9.34
C THR A 203 22.53 -0.53 -9.44
N THR A 204 23.75 -0.13 -9.72
CA THR A 204 24.93 -1.02 -9.73
C THR A 204 25.13 -1.71 -8.38
N GLU A 205 24.99 -0.94 -7.28
CA GLU A 205 25.11 -1.43 -5.90
C GLU A 205 24.00 -2.42 -5.57
N GLN A 206 22.74 -2.10 -5.93
CA GLN A 206 21.61 -2.99 -5.74
C GLN A 206 21.72 -4.29 -6.57
N ASN A 207 22.26 -4.22 -7.78
CA ASN A 207 22.57 -5.42 -8.56
C ASN A 207 23.67 -6.27 -7.92
N ALA A 208 24.67 -5.65 -7.28
CA ALA A 208 25.69 -6.39 -6.52
C ALA A 208 25.08 -7.05 -5.26
N GLU A 209 24.11 -6.41 -4.61
CA GLU A 209 23.38 -6.95 -3.47
C GLU A 209 22.62 -8.25 -3.78
N LEU A 210 22.22 -8.47 -5.04
CA LEU A 210 21.53 -9.72 -5.45
C LEU A 210 22.34 -10.98 -5.13
N LYS A 211 23.68 -10.89 -5.07
CA LYS A 211 24.55 -12.01 -4.72
C LYS A 211 24.52 -12.39 -3.24
N THR A 212 23.92 -11.56 -2.40
CA THR A 212 23.84 -11.77 -0.94
C THR A 212 22.59 -12.52 -0.50
N PHE A 213 21.69 -12.85 -1.43
CA PHE A 213 20.52 -13.67 -1.12
C PHE A 213 20.91 -15.10 -0.78
N SER A 214 20.30 -15.67 0.26
CA SER A 214 20.51 -17.07 0.65
C SER A 214 19.89 -18.03 -0.37
N SER A 215 18.83 -17.60 -1.07
CA SER A 215 18.20 -18.35 -2.15
C SER A 215 18.39 -17.64 -3.49
N PRO A 216 18.96 -18.32 -4.51
CA PRO A 216 19.14 -17.73 -5.84
C PRO A 216 17.83 -17.37 -6.54
N ALA A 217 16.71 -18.00 -6.17
CA ALA A 217 15.41 -17.72 -6.79
C ALA A 217 14.96 -16.25 -6.63
N TYR A 218 15.29 -15.60 -5.50
CA TYR A 218 15.00 -14.18 -5.30
C TYR A 218 15.81 -13.29 -6.25
N ALA A 219 17.11 -13.59 -6.40
CA ALA A 219 17.98 -12.84 -7.30
C ALA A 219 17.54 -12.99 -8.76
N GLU A 220 17.17 -14.20 -9.17
CA GLU A 220 16.66 -14.47 -10.53
C GLU A 220 15.38 -13.69 -10.81
N MET A 221 14.40 -13.73 -9.88
CA MET A 221 13.13 -13.00 -10.02
C MET A 221 13.35 -11.49 -10.12
N LEU A 222 14.19 -10.92 -9.25
CA LEU A 222 14.51 -9.48 -9.28
C LEU A 222 15.23 -9.11 -10.58
N THR A 223 16.19 -9.91 -11.02
CA THR A 223 16.90 -9.70 -12.28
C THR A 223 15.95 -9.69 -13.48
N GLN A 224 15.04 -10.68 -13.55
CA GLN A 224 14.06 -10.77 -14.62
C GLN A 224 13.10 -9.59 -14.60
N THR A 225 12.53 -9.27 -13.42
CA THR A 225 11.61 -8.14 -13.26
C THR A 225 12.29 -6.82 -13.61
N ASN A 226 13.56 -6.63 -13.23
CA ASN A 226 14.34 -5.43 -13.56
C ASN A 226 14.57 -5.30 -15.08
N LYS A 227 14.87 -6.38 -15.78
CA LYS A 227 14.99 -6.38 -17.25
C LYS A 227 13.66 -5.99 -17.91
N GLU A 228 12.55 -6.54 -17.42
CA GLU A 228 11.22 -6.24 -17.95
C GLU A 228 10.84 -4.77 -17.75
N ILE A 229 11.13 -4.19 -16.58
CA ILE A 229 10.83 -2.78 -16.32
C ILE A 229 11.69 -1.85 -17.16
N ILE A 230 12.99 -2.15 -17.34
CA ILE A 230 13.88 -1.37 -18.21
C ILE A 230 13.32 -1.37 -19.63
N LYS A 231 12.96 -2.54 -20.16
CA LYS A 231 12.35 -2.65 -21.48
C LYS A 231 11.05 -1.84 -21.59
N LYS A 232 10.22 -1.88 -20.55
CA LYS A 232 8.97 -1.12 -20.50
C LYS A 232 9.21 0.38 -20.49
N ILE A 233 10.19 0.86 -19.71
CA ILE A 233 10.59 2.29 -19.69
C ILE A 233 11.03 2.73 -21.09
N GLU A 234 11.87 1.96 -21.78
CA GLU A 234 12.31 2.30 -23.13
C GLU A 234 11.15 2.32 -24.17
N LEU A 235 10.21 1.41 -24.05
CA LEU A 235 9.01 1.42 -24.88
C LEU A 235 8.12 2.64 -24.56
N ASN A 236 8.00 3.02 -23.29
CA ASN A 236 7.20 4.16 -22.87
C ASN A 236 7.73 5.49 -23.42
N LYS A 237 9.06 5.65 -23.54
CA LYS A 237 9.68 6.87 -24.16
C LYS A 237 9.22 7.14 -25.60
N ARG A 238 8.69 6.14 -26.29
CA ARG A 238 8.23 6.26 -27.69
C ARG A 238 6.74 6.52 -27.81
N LYS A 239 5.99 6.47 -26.70
CA LYS A 239 4.55 6.69 -26.72
C LYS A 239 4.23 8.18 -26.83
N THR A 240 3.11 8.47 -27.42
CA THR A 240 2.55 9.80 -27.64
C THR A 240 1.09 9.87 -27.15
N GLY A 241 0.46 11.04 -27.26
CA GLY A 241 -0.94 11.22 -26.85
C GLY A 241 -1.08 11.73 -25.42
N PHE A 242 0.02 12.11 -24.76
CA PHE A 242 0.01 12.76 -23.47
C PHE A 242 0.98 13.95 -23.46
N THR A 243 0.65 14.97 -22.67
CA THR A 243 1.50 16.16 -22.47
C THR A 243 1.78 16.32 -20.98
N VAL A 244 3.04 16.56 -20.65
CA VAL A 244 3.46 16.96 -19.30
C VAL A 244 3.51 18.48 -19.25
N ASN A 245 2.75 19.06 -18.34
CA ASN A 245 2.64 20.50 -18.16
C ASN A 245 3.26 20.94 -16.83
N GLU A 246 3.86 22.12 -16.83
CA GLU A 246 4.31 22.78 -15.62
C GLU A 246 3.26 23.77 -15.11
N THR A 247 3.16 23.90 -13.79
CA THR A 247 2.22 24.82 -13.13
C THR A 247 2.66 26.27 -13.16
N GLY A 248 3.95 26.51 -13.43
CA GLY A 248 4.55 27.84 -13.28
C GLY A 248 4.71 28.26 -11.80
N GLN A 249 5.26 29.47 -11.59
CA GLN A 249 5.35 30.09 -10.27
C GLN A 249 4.11 30.93 -10.02
N VAL A 250 3.07 30.32 -9.46
CA VAL A 250 1.80 30.97 -9.13
C VAL A 250 1.47 30.73 -7.65
N SER A 251 0.65 31.59 -7.06
CA SER A 251 0.13 31.39 -5.71
C SER A 251 -0.72 30.10 -5.65
N ASN A 252 -0.94 29.56 -4.47
CA ASN A 252 -1.79 28.39 -4.32
C ASN A 252 -3.24 28.68 -4.73
N GLU A 253 -3.72 29.90 -4.48
CA GLU A 253 -5.07 30.37 -4.85
C GLU A 253 -5.25 30.45 -6.37
N ASP A 254 -4.22 30.85 -7.09
CA ASP A 254 -4.24 31.00 -8.54
C ASP A 254 -3.91 29.69 -9.29
N LEU A 255 -3.49 28.64 -8.58
CA LEU A 255 -3.01 27.41 -9.18
C LEU A 255 -4.05 26.76 -10.08
N PHE A 256 -5.25 26.46 -9.58
CA PHE A 256 -6.29 25.81 -10.38
C PHE A 256 -6.80 26.73 -11.51
N PRO A 257 -7.08 28.02 -11.25
CA PRO A 257 -7.35 28.97 -12.34
C PRO A 257 -6.27 29.01 -13.42
N SER A 258 -4.98 29.01 -13.04
CA SER A 258 -3.87 29.05 -14.01
C SER A 258 -3.80 27.76 -14.86
N ILE A 259 -4.08 26.61 -14.26
CA ILE A 259 -4.11 25.34 -14.97
C ILE A 259 -5.24 25.33 -16.02
N ILE A 260 -6.47 25.62 -15.62
CA ILE A 260 -7.62 25.55 -16.54
C ILE A 260 -7.62 26.66 -17.59
N SER A 261 -7.02 27.84 -17.27
CA SER A 261 -6.94 28.94 -18.23
C SER A 261 -6.12 28.62 -19.49
N LYS A 262 -5.20 27.66 -19.41
CA LYS A 262 -4.44 27.17 -20.58
C LYS A 262 -5.33 26.51 -21.63
N PHE A 263 -6.51 26.07 -21.22
CA PHE A 263 -7.45 25.30 -22.03
C PHE A 263 -8.82 26.04 -22.15
N ARG A 264 -8.81 27.36 -22.03
CA ARG A 264 -10.04 28.16 -22.13
C ARG A 264 -10.68 28.01 -23.51
N GLY A 265 -11.99 27.94 -23.55
CA GLY A 265 -12.76 27.68 -24.75
C GLY A 265 -13.05 26.20 -25.01
N HIS A 266 -12.45 25.29 -24.22
CA HIS A 266 -12.68 23.85 -24.30
C HIS A 266 -13.43 23.35 -23.07
N THR A 267 -14.21 22.27 -23.25
CA THR A 267 -14.76 21.53 -22.11
C THR A 267 -13.67 20.63 -21.50
N LEU A 268 -13.53 20.64 -20.17
CA LEU A 268 -12.50 19.83 -19.51
C LEU A 268 -13.11 18.71 -18.67
N LEU A 269 -12.55 17.52 -18.74
CA LEU A 269 -12.67 16.51 -17.69
C LEU A 269 -11.40 16.54 -16.84
N VAL A 270 -11.50 17.05 -15.61
CA VAL A 270 -10.38 17.10 -14.67
C VAL A 270 -10.45 15.90 -13.73
N ASP A 271 -9.39 15.09 -13.69
CA ASP A 271 -9.23 13.91 -12.82
C ASP A 271 -8.13 14.19 -11.78
N PHE A 272 -8.51 14.29 -10.52
CA PHE A 272 -7.59 14.27 -9.39
C PHE A 272 -7.29 12.83 -9.02
N TRP A 273 -6.06 12.39 -9.24
CA TRP A 273 -5.67 10.99 -9.12
C TRP A 273 -4.30 10.79 -8.46
N ALA A 274 -3.91 9.53 -8.24
CA ALA A 274 -2.55 9.19 -7.81
C ALA A 274 -2.11 7.83 -8.38
N THR A 275 -0.80 7.64 -8.53
CA THR A 275 -0.23 6.39 -9.09
C THR A 275 -0.53 5.17 -8.22
N TRP A 276 -0.58 5.33 -6.92
CA TRP A 276 -0.92 4.29 -5.94
C TRP A 276 -2.43 4.00 -5.84
N CYS A 277 -3.28 4.85 -6.42
CA CYS A 277 -4.73 4.74 -6.34
C CYS A 277 -5.27 3.63 -7.28
N GLY A 278 -5.57 2.47 -6.75
CA GLY A 278 -6.15 1.35 -7.50
C GLY A 278 -7.46 1.68 -8.21
N PRO A 279 -8.47 2.29 -7.53
CA PRO A 279 -9.71 2.75 -8.17
C PRO A 279 -9.49 3.73 -9.30
N CYS A 280 -8.53 4.68 -9.19
CA CYS A 280 -8.19 5.63 -10.25
C CYS A 280 -7.71 4.91 -11.52
N ARG A 281 -6.80 3.95 -11.37
CA ARG A 281 -6.28 3.16 -12.49
C ARG A 281 -7.36 2.32 -13.18
N THR A 282 -8.32 1.81 -12.41
CA THR A 282 -9.46 1.07 -12.95
C THR A 282 -10.41 1.99 -13.72
N ALA A 283 -10.68 3.18 -13.18
CA ALA A 283 -11.51 4.20 -13.83
C ALA A 283 -10.88 4.69 -15.14
N ASN A 284 -9.56 4.99 -15.15
CA ASN A 284 -8.86 5.41 -16.37
C ASN A 284 -8.98 4.39 -17.51
N LYS A 285 -8.89 3.08 -17.19
CA LYS A 285 -9.12 2.03 -18.18
C LYS A 285 -10.58 2.02 -18.68
N ALA A 286 -11.56 2.24 -17.80
CA ALA A 286 -12.96 2.26 -18.14
C ALA A 286 -13.34 3.49 -19.00
N ILE A 287 -12.66 4.62 -18.82
CA ILE A 287 -12.89 5.87 -19.56
C ILE A 287 -12.29 5.81 -20.98
N THR A 288 -11.26 5.00 -21.23
CA THR A 288 -10.54 4.96 -22.51
C THR A 288 -11.48 4.78 -23.74
N PRO A 289 -12.47 3.86 -23.76
CA PRO A 289 -13.40 3.75 -24.87
C PRO A 289 -14.25 5.01 -25.07
N MET A 290 -14.67 5.67 -23.99
CA MET A 290 -15.43 6.93 -24.07
C MET A 290 -14.58 8.05 -24.70
N LYS A 291 -13.30 8.13 -24.39
CA LYS A 291 -12.38 9.10 -25.00
C LYS A 291 -12.31 8.90 -26.53
N GLU A 292 -12.22 7.67 -26.98
CA GLU A 292 -12.21 7.36 -28.40
C GLU A 292 -13.54 7.70 -29.07
N GLU A 293 -14.67 7.40 -28.40
CA GLU A 293 -16.01 7.78 -28.89
C GLU A 293 -16.18 9.30 -29.00
N LEU A 294 -15.59 10.06 -28.07
CA LEU A 294 -15.72 11.51 -27.99
C LEU A 294 -14.52 12.27 -28.62
N LYS A 295 -13.64 11.62 -29.38
CA LYS A 295 -12.42 12.22 -29.90
C LYS A 295 -12.65 13.41 -30.83
N ASP A 296 -13.80 13.44 -31.53
CA ASP A 296 -14.19 14.54 -32.43
C ASP A 296 -14.94 15.68 -31.71
N LYS A 297 -15.07 15.59 -30.38
CA LYS A 297 -15.66 16.61 -29.52
C LYS A 297 -14.56 17.48 -28.93
N ASP A 298 -14.91 18.73 -28.66
CA ASP A 298 -14.01 19.71 -28.08
C ASP A 298 -13.86 19.50 -26.56
N ILE A 299 -13.22 18.37 -26.19
CA ILE A 299 -13.01 17.95 -24.81
C ILE A 299 -11.52 17.70 -24.57
N ILE A 300 -11.00 18.32 -23.51
CA ILE A 300 -9.65 18.07 -23.02
C ILE A 300 -9.72 17.24 -21.72
N TYR A 301 -8.92 16.20 -21.65
CA TYR A 301 -8.77 15.34 -20.47
C TYR A 301 -7.55 15.79 -19.69
N LEU A 302 -7.78 16.32 -18.48
CA LEU A 302 -6.76 16.93 -17.64
C LEU A 302 -6.58 16.11 -16.36
N TYR A 303 -5.36 15.78 -16.03
CA TYR A 303 -5.01 14.91 -14.91
C TYR A 303 -4.09 15.66 -13.95
N ILE A 304 -4.51 15.76 -12.68
CA ILE A 304 -3.74 16.42 -11.62
C ILE A 304 -3.37 15.40 -10.55
N THR A 305 -2.09 15.35 -10.19
CA THR A 305 -1.56 14.50 -9.11
C THR A 305 -0.57 15.27 -8.24
N GLY A 306 -0.40 14.83 -6.99
CA GLY A 306 0.61 15.37 -6.08
C GLY A 306 1.90 14.53 -6.06
N GLU A 307 2.87 14.96 -5.25
CA GLU A 307 4.19 14.31 -5.11
C GLU A 307 4.14 12.95 -4.41
N THR A 308 3.03 12.59 -3.78
CA THR A 308 2.79 11.22 -3.29
C THR A 308 2.77 10.19 -4.43
N SER A 309 2.62 10.65 -5.69
CA SER A 309 2.91 9.89 -6.90
C SER A 309 4.39 10.07 -7.26
N PRO A 310 5.27 9.06 -7.02
CA PRO A 310 6.69 9.18 -7.34
C PRO A 310 6.92 9.54 -8.81
N LYS A 311 7.85 10.46 -9.08
CA LYS A 311 8.04 11.03 -10.42
C LYS A 311 8.23 9.96 -11.49
N GLY A 312 9.14 9.02 -11.27
CA GLY A 312 9.42 7.95 -12.24
C GLY A 312 8.21 7.05 -12.50
N THR A 313 7.43 6.71 -11.46
CA THR A 313 6.19 5.95 -11.60
C THR A 313 5.15 6.73 -12.40
N TRP A 314 4.97 8.00 -12.06
CA TRP A 314 4.02 8.88 -12.74
C TRP A 314 4.38 9.06 -14.22
N GLU A 315 5.61 9.43 -14.55
CA GLU A 315 6.09 9.60 -15.94
C GLU A 315 5.89 8.35 -16.81
N ASN A 316 6.03 7.17 -16.21
CA ASN A 316 5.81 5.91 -16.93
C ASN A 316 4.34 5.51 -17.02
N MET A 317 3.52 5.87 -16.05
CA MET A 317 2.09 5.51 -16.05
C MET A 317 1.26 6.39 -16.98
N ILE A 318 1.57 7.69 -17.07
CA ILE A 318 0.83 8.64 -17.92
C ILE A 318 0.96 8.31 -19.40
N THR A 319 1.99 7.58 -19.82
CA THR A 319 2.15 7.14 -21.22
C THR A 319 1.00 6.28 -21.73
N ASP A 320 0.22 5.68 -20.83
CA ASP A 320 -0.99 4.90 -21.12
C ASP A 320 -2.28 5.69 -20.82
N ILE A 321 -2.16 6.97 -20.44
CA ILE A 321 -3.28 7.84 -20.07
C ILE A 321 -3.21 9.10 -20.93
N HIS A 322 -3.86 9.07 -22.09
CA HIS A 322 -3.83 10.21 -23.02
C HIS A 322 -4.49 11.45 -22.41
N GLY A 323 -3.87 12.62 -22.60
CA GLY A 323 -4.35 13.90 -22.11
C GLY A 323 -3.26 14.79 -21.52
N GLU A 324 -3.67 15.80 -20.80
CA GLU A 324 -2.83 16.85 -20.21
C GLU A 324 -2.53 16.54 -18.74
N HIS A 325 -1.27 16.46 -18.35
CA HIS A 325 -0.86 16.00 -17.02
C HIS A 325 -0.13 17.08 -16.26
N PHE A 326 -0.52 17.27 -15.00
CA PHE A 326 0.14 18.14 -14.04
C PHE A 326 0.53 17.34 -12.80
N ARG A 327 1.78 17.49 -12.37
CA ARG A 327 2.26 16.96 -11.10
C ARG A 327 2.64 18.15 -10.20
N VAL A 328 1.79 18.42 -9.23
CA VAL A 328 1.91 19.56 -8.32
C VAL A 328 2.68 19.19 -7.06
N THR A 329 3.22 20.18 -6.34
CA THR A 329 3.91 19.96 -5.06
C THR A 329 2.95 19.46 -3.99
N ASN A 330 3.46 18.92 -2.88
CA ASN A 330 2.62 18.50 -1.76
C ASN A 330 1.84 19.66 -1.15
N GLU A 331 2.42 20.85 -1.10
CA GLU A 331 1.73 22.05 -0.61
C GLU A 331 0.58 22.43 -1.53
N GLN A 332 0.83 22.55 -2.83
CA GLN A 332 -0.17 22.83 -3.86
C GLN A 332 -1.29 21.77 -3.86
N TRP A 333 -0.91 20.49 -3.74
CA TRP A 333 -1.88 19.41 -3.64
C TRP A 333 -2.78 19.54 -2.42
N SER A 334 -2.20 19.79 -1.25
CA SER A 334 -2.95 19.98 0.00
C SER A 334 -3.91 21.16 -0.09
N PHE A 335 -3.45 22.26 -0.70
CA PHE A 335 -4.30 23.42 -0.95
C PHE A 335 -5.50 23.09 -1.85
N LEU A 336 -5.28 22.43 -3.00
CA LEU A 336 -6.33 22.01 -3.91
C LEU A 336 -7.35 21.07 -3.23
N MET A 337 -6.86 20.08 -2.47
CA MET A 337 -7.72 19.14 -1.75
C MET A 337 -8.60 19.86 -0.74
N SER A 338 -8.05 20.83 -0.01
CA SER A 338 -8.76 21.62 0.99
C SER A 338 -9.76 22.58 0.34
N SER A 339 -9.31 23.42 -0.60
CA SER A 339 -10.12 24.47 -1.25
C SER A 339 -11.33 23.90 -1.97
N PHE A 340 -11.17 22.74 -2.60
CA PHE A 340 -12.27 22.06 -3.26
C PHE A 340 -12.95 21.00 -2.39
N ASN A 341 -12.66 20.90 -1.08
CA ASN A 341 -13.19 19.85 -0.20
C ASN A 341 -13.12 18.45 -0.85
N ILE A 342 -11.98 18.10 -1.41
CA ILE A 342 -11.71 16.80 -2.01
C ILE A 342 -11.25 15.85 -0.89
N ARG A 343 -12.07 14.85 -0.58
CA ARG A 343 -11.83 13.90 0.53
C ARG A 343 -11.06 12.65 0.12
N GLY A 344 -10.76 12.50 -1.16
CA GLY A 344 -10.04 11.33 -1.69
C GLY A 344 -9.97 11.31 -3.20
N VAL A 345 -9.23 10.36 -3.74
CA VAL A 345 -9.06 10.15 -5.17
C VAL A 345 -9.63 8.77 -5.58
N PRO A 346 -10.20 8.66 -6.80
CA PRO A 346 -10.34 9.70 -7.81
C PRO A 346 -11.41 10.74 -7.43
N THR A 347 -11.22 11.98 -7.87
CA THR A 347 -12.26 13.00 -7.86
C THR A 347 -12.28 13.68 -9.22
N TYR A 348 -13.47 13.84 -9.78
CA TYR A 348 -13.69 14.36 -11.13
C TYR A 348 -14.40 15.70 -11.10
N PHE A 349 -13.94 16.65 -11.93
CA PHE A 349 -14.66 17.86 -12.27
C PHE A 349 -14.95 17.87 -13.77
N VAL A 350 -16.10 18.41 -14.16
CA VAL A 350 -16.35 18.89 -15.52
C VAL A 350 -16.34 20.41 -15.49
N VAL A 351 -15.52 21.00 -16.37
CA VAL A 351 -15.40 22.46 -16.49
C VAL A 351 -15.89 22.84 -17.88
N ASP A 352 -16.78 23.86 -17.94
CA ASP A 352 -17.30 24.36 -19.22
C ASP A 352 -16.27 25.26 -19.94
N PRO A 353 -16.51 25.67 -21.21
CA PRO A 353 -15.59 26.50 -21.98
C PRO A 353 -15.27 27.86 -21.32
N GLU A 354 -16.16 28.38 -20.49
CA GLU A 354 -16.01 29.64 -19.73
C GLU A 354 -15.12 29.46 -18.50
N GLY A 355 -14.84 28.20 -18.09
CA GLY A 355 -14.00 27.88 -16.94
C GLY A 355 -14.79 27.64 -15.65
N ASN A 356 -16.10 27.45 -15.71
CA ASN A 356 -16.95 27.15 -14.54
C ASN A 356 -16.99 25.63 -14.29
N ILE A 357 -16.86 25.22 -13.04
CA ILE A 357 -17.06 23.82 -12.63
C ILE A 357 -18.55 23.51 -12.64
N THR A 358 -19.01 22.71 -13.60
CA THR A 358 -20.42 22.35 -13.78
C THR A 358 -20.79 21.02 -13.14
N PHE A 359 -19.81 20.18 -12.85
CA PHE A 359 -19.99 18.89 -12.18
C PHE A 359 -18.78 18.58 -11.29
N LYS A 360 -19.03 17.94 -10.16
CA LYS A 360 -18.02 17.47 -9.23
C LYS A 360 -18.46 16.18 -8.57
N GLN A 361 -17.57 15.17 -8.56
CA GLN A 361 -17.83 13.86 -7.96
C GLN A 361 -16.57 13.25 -7.38
N THR A 362 -16.59 12.87 -6.09
CA THR A 362 -15.59 12.00 -5.49
C THR A 362 -15.99 10.54 -5.71
N GLY A 363 -15.03 9.72 -6.11
CA GLY A 363 -15.25 8.37 -6.64
C GLY A 363 -15.63 8.37 -8.12
N PHE A 364 -15.47 7.23 -8.77
CA PHE A 364 -15.80 7.08 -10.18
C PHE A 364 -17.33 6.99 -10.38
N PRO A 365 -17.96 7.97 -11.07
CA PRO A 365 -19.42 8.01 -11.22
C PRO A 365 -19.96 7.03 -12.28
N GLY A 366 -19.07 6.33 -12.99
CA GLY A 366 -19.39 5.53 -14.16
C GLY A 366 -19.30 6.32 -15.47
N VAL A 367 -19.05 5.60 -16.55
CA VAL A 367 -18.81 6.17 -17.90
C VAL A 367 -20.03 6.95 -18.40
N ASP A 368 -21.24 6.40 -18.22
CA ASP A 368 -22.48 7.04 -18.71
C ASP A 368 -22.73 8.39 -18.05
N THR A 369 -22.51 8.48 -16.73
CA THR A 369 -22.64 9.74 -16.00
C THR A 369 -21.62 10.76 -16.48
N MET A 370 -20.34 10.35 -16.61
CA MET A 370 -19.29 11.23 -17.13
C MET A 370 -19.62 11.77 -18.51
N LYS A 371 -20.00 10.88 -19.44
CA LYS A 371 -20.38 11.24 -20.81
C LYS A 371 -21.53 12.24 -20.81
N LYS A 372 -22.57 11.98 -20.02
CA LYS A 372 -23.73 12.88 -19.89
C LYS A 372 -23.32 14.27 -19.43
N GLU A 373 -22.50 14.38 -18.39
CA GLU A 373 -22.08 15.68 -17.84
C GLU A 373 -21.14 16.44 -18.79
N LEU A 374 -20.24 15.73 -19.50
CA LEU A 374 -19.41 16.33 -20.56
C LEU A 374 -20.25 16.89 -21.69
N MET A 375 -21.26 16.12 -22.20
CA MET A 375 -22.14 16.57 -23.26
C MET A 375 -23.01 17.76 -22.86
N LYS A 376 -23.39 17.89 -21.58
CA LYS A 376 -24.08 19.09 -21.08
C LYS A 376 -23.18 20.32 -21.08
N ALA A 377 -21.91 20.16 -20.71
CA ALA A 377 -20.95 21.27 -20.66
C ALA A 377 -20.57 21.77 -22.06
N LEU A 378 -20.51 20.87 -23.06
CA LEU A 378 -20.25 21.21 -24.46
C LEU A 378 -21.35 22.06 -25.13
N ASN A 379 -22.57 21.99 -24.61
CA ASN A 379 -23.73 22.67 -25.19
C ASN A 379 -24.06 24.01 -24.47
N LYS A 380 -23.18 24.46 -23.60
CA LYS A 380 -23.27 25.77 -22.96
C LYS A 380 -22.46 26.79 -23.74
#